data_1c100d504c4ba1604632414de1e38823
#
_entry.id   1c100d504c4ba1604632414de1e38823
#
_cell.length_a   1.000
_cell.length_b   1.000
_cell.length_c   1.000
_cell.angle_alpha   90.00
_cell.angle_beta   90.00
_cell.angle_gamma   90.00
#
_symmetry.space_group_name_H-M   'P 1'
#
loop_
_entity.id
_entity.type
_entity.pdbx_description
1 polymer ?
#
loop_
_entity_poly.entity_id
_entity_poly.type
_entity_poly.pdbx_seq_one_letter_code
_entity_poly.pdbx_strand_id
1 'polypeptide(L)'
;MKKERIPGSATRELFTDSEQIESLNGVDLRLHHPERCEDVFSPEEPYGSNLTGEGTIIELPQGGWRMYFRGGKFWRSPFTETRGTSGIFAAESPDGISWKIVTPRSILREASFESVMVRTLTASIFLDTNPDAPEDEIFKMLVPGRCHPDGDLGMFLAVSADGLKFRLKTGPMPIESQYDTQNILFWDPRIGKYRIYTRIRRFGIRGIRMHLTEDFKTFTNASDLTFRNDLFPRTQLYTNAIQPYFRAEKYYFGFPARYCDHGQKWDESALYPPGVERRVFWANDFKKIRLATVATDSLFMSSRDGWVFDRQDESFLRPGPCTEGNWIYGDHYLFYGMIPTRSRLGFGAPDELSMYGVENYIGDQGKNVRFRRLAIRQDGFVSAHFPARGGEVLTKAFEMDDDSLSLNLATSAWGCCSVEILDENGQGIPGFREHEMFPIYGDSLDFRPMWKNSGSDLSALKGRKIRLRFRGRDADLYSYARVPFRKDPVLPVLVPEADKEESI
;
A
#
# COMPACT_ATOMS: atom_id res chain seq x y z
N MET A 1 13.63 -11.53 16.71
CA MET A 1 14.49 -10.32 16.81
C MET A 1 13.60 -9.09 16.84
N LYS A 2 13.76 -8.19 17.81
CA LYS A 2 13.07 -6.90 17.76
C LYS A 2 13.66 -6.11 16.60
N LYS A 3 12.87 -5.79 15.58
CA LYS A 3 13.30 -4.89 14.51
C LYS A 3 13.72 -3.57 15.15
N GLU A 4 14.85 -3.03 14.71
CA GLU A 4 15.23 -1.67 15.05
C GLU A 4 14.13 -0.71 14.56
N ARG A 5 13.65 0.13 15.47
CA ARG A 5 12.59 1.08 15.15
C ARG A 5 13.13 2.11 14.16
N ILE A 6 12.39 2.35 13.08
CA ILE A 6 12.75 3.39 12.10
C ILE A 6 12.71 4.75 12.80
N PRO A 7 13.78 5.53 12.79
CA PRO A 7 13.81 6.86 13.43
C PRO A 7 12.65 7.73 12.95
N GLY A 8 11.93 8.32 13.89
CA GLY A 8 10.78 9.17 13.63
C GLY A 8 9.51 8.44 13.20
N SER A 9 9.44 7.10 13.21
CA SER A 9 8.23 6.37 12.77
C SER A 9 6.98 6.70 13.61
N ALA A 10 7.14 6.94 14.90
CA ALA A 10 6.04 7.33 15.80
C ALA A 10 5.58 8.78 15.58
N THR A 11 6.48 9.64 15.15
CA THR A 11 6.26 11.10 15.05
C THR A 11 6.03 11.57 13.62
N ARG A 12 6.28 10.69 12.62
CA ARG A 12 6.18 11.01 11.20
C ARG A 12 4.77 11.43 10.82
N GLU A 13 4.70 12.58 10.17
CA GLU A 13 3.49 13.13 9.56
C GLU A 13 3.58 13.04 8.04
N LEU A 14 2.49 12.58 7.43
CA LEU A 14 2.32 12.46 5.99
C LEU A 14 1.24 13.42 5.52
N PHE A 15 1.29 13.81 4.26
CA PHE A 15 0.27 14.68 3.65
C PHE A 15 -0.89 13.87 3.02
N THR A 16 -1.09 12.64 3.47
CA THR A 16 -2.17 11.76 3.02
C THR A 16 -3.54 12.10 3.62
N ASP A 17 -3.55 12.93 4.65
CA ASP A 17 -4.72 13.55 5.28
C ASP A 17 -4.42 15.01 5.66
N SER A 18 -5.42 15.74 6.12
CA SER A 18 -5.30 17.14 6.55
C SER A 18 -5.22 17.33 8.06
N GLU A 19 -5.04 16.24 8.84
CA GLU A 19 -5.20 16.33 10.30
C GLU A 19 -4.17 17.26 10.94
N GLN A 20 -2.93 17.28 10.48
CA GLN A 20 -1.87 18.16 10.99
C GLN A 20 -1.71 19.46 10.19
N ILE A 21 -2.54 19.70 9.18
CA ILE A 21 -2.51 20.90 8.35
C ILE A 21 -3.45 21.94 8.95
N GLU A 22 -2.92 23.15 9.21
CA GLU A 22 -3.71 24.32 9.56
C GLU A 22 -4.16 25.07 8.32
N SER A 23 -3.23 25.31 7.38
CA SER A 23 -3.54 25.97 6.10
C SER A 23 -2.58 25.59 4.99
N LEU A 24 -3.11 25.63 3.77
CA LEU A 24 -2.41 25.54 2.51
C LEU A 24 -2.64 26.84 1.73
N ASN A 25 -1.58 27.50 1.33
CA ASN A 25 -1.66 28.72 0.56
C ASN A 25 -0.84 28.60 -0.73
N GLY A 26 -1.52 28.42 -1.85
CA GLY A 26 -0.88 28.19 -3.15
C GLY A 26 -0.20 26.82 -3.27
N VAL A 27 -0.53 25.86 -2.40
CA VAL A 27 -0.01 24.49 -2.34
C VAL A 27 -1.17 23.53 -2.50
N ASP A 28 -0.96 22.48 -3.30
CA ASP A 28 -1.93 21.40 -3.50
C ASP A 28 -1.43 20.10 -2.88
N LEU A 29 -2.33 19.28 -2.34
CA LEU A 29 -2.02 17.90 -2.00
C LEU A 29 -2.06 17.06 -3.27
N ARG A 30 -0.91 16.56 -3.70
CA ARG A 30 -0.75 15.86 -4.97
C ARG A 30 -0.57 14.37 -4.76
N LEU A 31 -1.47 13.56 -5.33
CA LEU A 31 -1.31 12.11 -5.41
C LEU A 31 -0.19 11.76 -6.39
N HIS A 32 0.72 10.90 -5.98
CA HIS A 32 1.75 10.33 -6.84
C HIS A 32 1.40 8.89 -7.23
N HIS A 33 1.87 8.49 -8.40
CA HIS A 33 1.58 7.18 -8.98
C HIS A 33 2.82 6.29 -8.90
N PRO A 34 2.67 4.99 -8.59
CA PRO A 34 3.80 4.09 -8.66
C PRO A 34 4.24 3.87 -10.12
N GLU A 35 5.52 3.71 -10.30
CA GLU A 35 6.08 3.38 -11.60
C GLU A 35 6.10 1.86 -11.80
N ARG A 36 5.73 1.42 -13.02
CA ARG A 36 5.83 0.01 -13.42
C ARG A 36 7.28 -0.35 -13.63
N CYS A 37 7.74 -1.37 -12.93
CA CYS A 37 9.06 -1.96 -13.06
C CYS A 37 8.99 -3.25 -13.88
N GLU A 38 9.87 -4.19 -13.58
CA GLU A 38 9.95 -5.48 -14.26
C GLU A 38 8.77 -6.41 -13.94
N ASP A 39 8.55 -7.39 -14.79
CA ASP A 39 7.74 -8.56 -14.49
C ASP A 39 8.49 -9.42 -13.49
N VAL A 40 7.84 -9.77 -12.39
CA VAL A 40 8.44 -10.58 -11.32
C VAL A 40 8.51 -12.04 -11.76
N PHE A 41 7.38 -12.60 -12.17
CA PHE A 41 7.22 -13.89 -12.83
C PHE A 41 5.80 -14.04 -13.37
N SER A 42 5.61 -15.01 -14.28
CA SER A 42 4.30 -15.45 -14.70
C SER A 42 3.91 -16.74 -13.97
N PRO A 43 2.70 -16.84 -13.40
CA PRO A 43 2.23 -18.08 -12.80
C PRO A 43 1.87 -19.17 -13.85
N GLU A 44 2.01 -18.91 -15.15
CA GLU A 44 1.84 -19.93 -16.19
C GLU A 44 2.85 -21.05 -16.06
N GLU A 45 4.09 -20.72 -15.73
CA GLU A 45 5.15 -21.69 -15.47
C GLU A 45 5.46 -21.76 -13.95
N PRO A 46 5.54 -22.93 -13.35
CA PRO A 46 5.38 -24.27 -13.93
C PRO A 46 3.93 -24.82 -13.89
N TYR A 47 2.96 -24.02 -13.45
CA TYR A 47 1.62 -24.51 -13.08
C TYR A 47 0.60 -24.46 -14.22
N GLY A 48 0.96 -23.91 -15.38
CA GLY A 48 0.02 -23.64 -16.48
C GLY A 48 -1.16 -22.78 -16.00
N SER A 49 -0.91 -21.88 -15.07
CA SER A 49 -1.93 -21.07 -14.42
C SER A 49 -2.30 -19.90 -15.34
N ASN A 50 -3.58 -19.77 -15.61
CA ASN A 50 -4.14 -18.63 -16.31
C ASN A 50 -5.02 -17.78 -15.42
N LEU A 51 -5.05 -18.08 -14.14
CA LEU A 51 -5.75 -17.31 -13.14
C LEU A 51 -4.82 -17.07 -11.97
N THR A 52 -4.69 -15.85 -11.64
CA THR A 52 -4.15 -15.40 -10.36
C THR A 52 -5.09 -14.38 -9.77
N GLY A 53 -4.74 -13.76 -8.70
CA GLY A 53 -5.60 -12.79 -8.03
C GLY A 53 -4.78 -12.04 -7.02
N GLU A 54 -5.42 -11.69 -5.95
CA GLU A 54 -4.78 -11.03 -4.83
C GLU A 54 -3.66 -11.90 -4.23
N GLY A 55 -2.56 -11.27 -3.83
CA GLY A 55 -1.44 -11.91 -3.15
C GLY A 55 -1.13 -11.26 -1.82
N THR A 56 -0.29 -11.93 -1.05
CA THR A 56 0.24 -11.42 0.22
C THR A 56 1.76 -11.53 0.19
N ILE A 57 2.44 -10.47 0.58
CA ILE A 57 3.90 -10.46 0.76
C ILE A 57 4.19 -10.19 2.22
N ILE A 58 5.01 -11.01 2.80
CA ILE A 58 5.43 -10.90 4.19
C ILE A 58 6.95 -11.00 4.30
N GLU A 59 7.50 -10.39 5.33
CA GLU A 59 8.89 -10.60 5.71
C GLU A 59 9.01 -11.90 6.51
N LEU A 60 10.01 -12.68 6.18
CA LEU A 60 10.28 -13.93 6.90
C LEU A 60 11.07 -13.67 8.19
N PRO A 61 10.85 -14.43 9.27
CA PRO A 61 11.57 -14.26 10.53
C PRO A 61 13.10 -14.39 10.39
N GLN A 62 13.56 -15.18 9.43
CA GLN A 62 14.98 -15.41 9.13
C GLN A 62 15.56 -14.40 8.13
N GLY A 63 14.78 -13.44 7.68
CA GLY A 63 15.13 -12.48 6.63
C GLY A 63 14.66 -12.90 5.25
N GLY A 64 14.60 -11.91 4.34
CA GLY A 64 14.00 -12.09 3.02
C GLY A 64 12.47 -12.03 3.06
N TRP A 65 11.86 -12.28 1.91
CA TRP A 65 10.44 -12.06 1.68
C TRP A 65 9.79 -13.32 1.14
N ARG A 66 8.52 -13.55 1.50
CA ARG A 66 7.68 -14.59 0.90
C ARG A 66 6.42 -13.96 0.33
N MET A 67 6.14 -14.29 -0.92
CA MET A 67 4.91 -13.95 -1.63
C MET A 67 4.02 -15.18 -1.66
N TYR A 68 2.78 -15.06 -1.21
CA TYR A 68 1.72 -16.03 -1.43
C TYR A 68 0.83 -15.55 -2.53
N PHE A 69 0.47 -16.43 -3.45
CA PHE A 69 -0.36 -16.10 -4.59
C PHE A 69 -1.28 -17.25 -4.97
N ARG A 70 -2.38 -16.91 -5.59
CA ARG A 70 -3.27 -17.88 -6.19
C ARG A 70 -2.75 -18.29 -7.56
N GLY A 71 -2.74 -19.59 -7.84
CA GLY A 71 -2.45 -20.14 -9.16
C GLY A 71 -3.45 -21.24 -9.48
N GLY A 72 -3.72 -21.46 -10.74
CA GLY A 72 -4.63 -22.52 -11.19
C GLY A 72 -5.18 -22.29 -12.59
N LYS A 73 -5.81 -23.31 -13.15
CA LYS A 73 -6.53 -23.22 -14.41
C LYS A 73 -7.99 -22.89 -14.11
N PHE A 74 -8.41 -21.68 -14.41
CA PHE A 74 -9.80 -21.26 -14.15
C PHE A 74 -10.74 -21.52 -15.32
N TRP A 75 -10.22 -21.71 -16.55
CA TRP A 75 -11.04 -21.68 -17.72
C TRP A 75 -11.21 -23.05 -18.37
N ARG A 76 -12.45 -23.32 -18.73
CA ARG A 76 -12.69 -23.98 -19.99
C ARG A 76 -12.10 -23.09 -21.09
N SER A 77 -11.05 -23.51 -21.73
CA SER A 77 -10.95 -23.19 -23.14
C SER A 77 -12.32 -23.53 -23.73
N PRO A 78 -12.86 -22.76 -24.68
CA PRO A 78 -14.09 -23.17 -25.34
C PRO A 78 -14.00 -24.62 -25.93
N PHE A 79 -12.84 -25.22 -25.80
CA PHE A 79 -12.49 -26.54 -26.32
C PHE A 79 -12.15 -27.60 -25.26
N THR A 80 -12.11 -27.29 -23.96
CA THR A 80 -11.76 -28.28 -22.91
C THR A 80 -12.52 -28.09 -21.60
N GLU A 81 -13.18 -29.15 -21.15
CA GLU A 81 -14.05 -29.20 -19.96
C GLU A 81 -13.32 -29.36 -18.62
N THR A 82 -12.12 -28.97 -18.44
CA THR A 82 -11.46 -29.16 -17.15
C THR A 82 -11.68 -27.95 -16.23
N ARG A 83 -12.53 -28.08 -15.22
CA ARG A 83 -12.44 -27.28 -14.01
C ARG A 83 -11.07 -27.56 -13.40
N GLY A 84 -10.12 -26.67 -13.63
CA GLY A 84 -8.77 -26.82 -13.14
C GLY A 84 -8.73 -26.64 -11.60
N THR A 85 -7.79 -27.30 -11.00
CA THR A 85 -7.51 -27.20 -9.57
C THR A 85 -6.82 -25.87 -9.29
N SER A 86 -7.52 -24.92 -8.69
CA SER A 86 -6.88 -23.74 -8.12
C SER A 86 -6.16 -24.10 -6.82
N GLY A 87 -5.02 -23.44 -6.56
CA GLY A 87 -4.24 -23.61 -5.35
C GLY A 87 -3.60 -22.30 -4.88
N ILE A 88 -3.13 -22.29 -3.65
CA ILE A 88 -2.24 -21.25 -3.13
C ILE A 88 -0.81 -21.76 -3.20
N PHE A 89 0.07 -20.92 -3.69
CA PHE A 89 1.49 -21.19 -3.87
C PHE A 89 2.32 -20.10 -3.20
N ALA A 90 3.63 -20.36 -3.07
CA ALA A 90 4.57 -19.40 -2.51
C ALA A 90 5.82 -19.25 -3.36
N ALA A 91 6.33 -18.04 -3.42
CA ALA A 91 7.64 -17.69 -3.92
C ALA A 91 8.43 -16.94 -2.84
N GLU A 92 9.75 -17.08 -2.83
CA GLU A 92 10.64 -16.38 -1.91
C GLU A 92 11.65 -15.53 -2.66
N SER A 93 12.06 -14.45 -2.00
CA SER A 93 13.06 -13.51 -2.51
C SER A 93 13.94 -12.99 -1.39
N PRO A 94 15.26 -12.89 -1.57
CA PRO A 94 16.15 -12.23 -0.62
C PRO A 94 16.10 -10.70 -0.70
N ASP A 95 15.70 -10.15 -1.84
CA ASP A 95 15.81 -8.72 -2.18
C ASP A 95 14.50 -8.07 -2.60
N GLY A 96 13.40 -8.82 -2.68
CA GLY A 96 12.10 -8.36 -3.17
C GLY A 96 12.05 -8.14 -4.69
N ILE A 97 13.11 -8.41 -5.42
CA ILE A 97 13.21 -8.21 -6.87
C ILE A 97 13.28 -9.55 -7.59
N SER A 98 14.17 -10.41 -7.13
CA SER A 98 14.40 -11.74 -7.71
C SER A 98 13.62 -12.79 -6.94
N TRP A 99 12.59 -13.36 -7.54
CA TRP A 99 11.70 -14.30 -6.89
C TRP A 99 11.87 -15.72 -7.40
N LYS A 100 11.80 -16.68 -6.49
CA LYS A 100 11.86 -18.11 -6.80
C LYS A 100 10.66 -18.82 -6.17
N ILE A 101 9.92 -19.57 -6.98
CA ILE A 101 8.82 -20.41 -6.49
C ILE A 101 9.39 -21.52 -5.61
N VAL A 102 8.84 -21.67 -4.40
CA VAL A 102 9.31 -22.63 -3.38
C VAL A 102 8.34 -23.76 -3.10
N THR A 103 7.13 -23.69 -3.67
CA THR A 103 6.09 -24.71 -3.48
C THR A 103 5.89 -25.53 -4.76
N PRO A 104 6.41 -26.76 -4.86
CA PRO A 104 6.17 -27.64 -6.02
C PRO A 104 4.71 -28.14 -6.08
N ARG A 105 4.00 -28.05 -4.96
CA ARG A 105 2.56 -28.36 -4.83
C ARG A 105 1.86 -27.22 -4.09
N SER A 106 0.56 -27.08 -4.33
CA SER A 106 -0.21 -26.05 -3.63
C SER A 106 -0.23 -26.26 -2.12
N ILE A 107 -0.11 -25.16 -1.36
CA ILE A 107 -0.29 -25.12 0.09
C ILE A 107 -1.74 -25.49 0.44
N LEU A 108 -2.70 -24.96 -0.30
CA LEU A 108 -4.12 -25.21 -0.15
C LEU A 108 -4.75 -25.37 -1.55
N ARG A 109 -5.69 -26.29 -1.69
CA ARG A 109 -6.46 -26.50 -2.92
C ARG A 109 -7.94 -26.20 -2.70
N GLU A 110 -8.61 -25.83 -3.79
CA GLU A 110 -10.05 -25.65 -3.83
C GLU A 110 -10.75 -27.02 -3.86
N ALA A 111 -10.73 -27.74 -2.75
CA ALA A 111 -11.40 -29.01 -2.56
C ALA A 111 -11.75 -29.24 -1.09
N SER A 112 -10.82 -29.74 -0.34
CA SER A 112 -10.97 -29.99 1.09
C SER A 112 -9.70 -29.64 1.84
N PHE A 113 -9.88 -29.09 3.01
CA PHE A 113 -8.82 -28.81 3.95
C PHE A 113 -9.31 -29.27 5.34
N GLU A 114 -8.82 -30.43 5.78
CA GLU A 114 -9.36 -31.14 6.94
C GLU A 114 -10.89 -31.30 6.86
N SER A 115 -11.63 -30.75 7.83
CA SER A 115 -13.12 -30.80 7.88
C SER A 115 -13.80 -29.69 7.07
N VAL A 116 -13.03 -28.82 6.37
CA VAL A 116 -13.55 -27.66 5.65
C VAL A 116 -13.50 -27.89 4.14
N MET A 117 -14.65 -27.76 3.49
CA MET A 117 -14.73 -27.69 2.04
C MET A 117 -14.42 -26.26 1.59
N VAL A 118 -13.22 -26.05 1.08
CA VAL A 118 -12.75 -24.74 0.61
C VAL A 118 -13.52 -24.35 -0.66
N ARG A 119 -14.08 -23.14 -0.66
CA ARG A 119 -14.93 -22.67 -1.75
C ARG A 119 -14.31 -21.58 -2.59
N THR A 120 -13.44 -20.80 -1.97
CA THR A 120 -12.78 -19.68 -2.65
C THR A 120 -11.36 -19.60 -2.14
N LEU A 121 -10.42 -19.61 -3.08
CA LEU A 121 -9.02 -19.43 -2.74
C LEU A 121 -8.65 -17.96 -2.88
N THR A 122 -8.27 -17.38 -1.78
CA THR A 122 -7.58 -16.10 -1.72
C THR A 122 -6.27 -16.30 -0.98
N ALA A 123 -5.19 -15.65 -1.44
CA ALA A 123 -3.89 -15.76 -0.77
C ALA A 123 -3.87 -14.90 0.50
N SER A 124 -4.77 -15.19 1.45
CA SER A 124 -4.94 -14.45 2.70
C SER A 124 -4.10 -15.09 3.82
N ILE A 125 -2.76 -15.05 3.65
CA ILE A 125 -1.78 -15.60 4.60
C ILE A 125 -0.91 -14.47 5.13
N PHE A 126 -0.78 -14.37 6.45
CA PHE A 126 -0.15 -13.26 7.14
C PHE A 126 0.82 -13.76 8.20
N LEU A 127 1.89 -13.00 8.44
CA LEU A 127 2.74 -13.19 9.61
C LEU A 127 2.11 -12.51 10.81
N ASP A 128 1.93 -13.25 11.90
CA ASP A 128 1.45 -12.72 13.16
C ASP A 128 2.58 -12.02 13.90
N THR A 129 2.38 -10.75 14.22
CA THR A 129 3.33 -9.94 14.98
C THR A 129 2.90 -9.76 16.45
N ASN A 130 1.87 -10.47 16.90
CA ASN A 130 1.50 -10.51 18.30
C ASN A 130 2.63 -11.16 19.11
N PRO A 131 3.20 -10.46 20.13
CA PRO A 131 4.30 -11.01 20.91
C PRO A 131 3.92 -12.25 21.72
N ASP A 132 2.63 -12.47 21.96
CA ASP A 132 2.10 -13.61 22.69
C ASP A 132 1.62 -14.75 21.79
N ALA A 133 1.82 -14.64 20.47
CA ALA A 133 1.46 -15.70 19.53
C ALA A 133 2.33 -16.94 19.75
N PRO A 134 1.74 -18.15 19.81
CA PRO A 134 2.53 -19.38 19.88
C PRO A 134 3.47 -19.52 18.68
N GLU A 135 4.69 -20.00 18.90
CA GLU A 135 5.70 -20.15 17.86
C GLU A 135 5.26 -21.05 16.70
N ASP A 136 4.42 -22.05 17.01
CA ASP A 136 3.85 -22.97 16.01
C ASP A 136 2.62 -22.39 15.28
N GLU A 137 2.24 -21.13 15.56
CA GLU A 137 1.08 -20.45 15.01
C GLU A 137 1.39 -19.06 14.42
N ILE A 138 2.66 -18.74 14.22
CA ILE A 138 3.07 -17.40 13.75
C ILE A 138 2.60 -17.06 12.34
N PHE A 139 2.26 -18.04 11.51
CA PHE A 139 1.58 -17.79 10.25
C PHE A 139 0.09 -18.10 10.40
N LYS A 140 -0.74 -17.16 9.95
CA LYS A 140 -2.19 -17.25 10.00
C LYS A 140 -2.78 -17.15 8.60
N MET A 141 -3.71 -18.05 8.30
CA MET A 141 -4.41 -18.08 7.01
C MET A 141 -5.91 -17.99 7.23
N LEU A 142 -6.56 -17.08 6.53
CA LEU A 142 -8.02 -16.99 6.45
C LEU A 142 -8.53 -17.91 5.34
N VAL A 143 -9.40 -18.85 5.68
CA VAL A 143 -9.92 -19.88 4.77
C VAL A 143 -11.43 -19.75 4.64
N PRO A 144 -11.96 -19.27 3.52
CA PRO A 144 -13.40 -19.32 3.23
C PRO A 144 -13.83 -20.75 2.89
N GLY A 145 -14.85 -21.25 3.59
CA GLY A 145 -15.29 -22.64 3.37
C GLY A 145 -16.60 -22.99 4.06
N ARG A 146 -16.96 -24.28 4.01
CA ARG A 146 -18.15 -24.87 4.63
C ARG A 146 -17.80 -26.16 5.32
N CYS A 147 -18.47 -26.46 6.43
CA CYS A 147 -18.36 -27.79 7.09
C CYS A 147 -19.16 -28.87 6.36
N HIS A 148 -20.26 -28.51 5.69
CA HIS A 148 -21.12 -29.41 4.93
C HIS A 148 -21.45 -28.85 3.54
N PRO A 149 -21.77 -29.70 2.55
CA PRO A 149 -22.13 -29.26 1.20
C PRO A 149 -23.25 -28.24 1.16
N ASP A 150 -24.25 -28.42 2.00
CA ASP A 150 -25.46 -27.59 2.11
C ASP A 150 -25.37 -26.54 3.22
N GLY A 151 -24.23 -26.47 3.93
CA GLY A 151 -24.00 -25.51 5.00
C GLY A 151 -23.69 -24.13 4.51
N ASP A 152 -23.83 -23.14 5.39
CA ASP A 152 -23.47 -21.76 5.12
C ASP A 152 -21.96 -21.59 4.90
N LEU A 153 -21.61 -20.65 4.05
CA LEU A 153 -20.22 -20.25 3.85
C LEU A 153 -19.75 -19.45 5.06
N GLY A 154 -18.61 -19.82 5.62
CA GLY A 154 -17.98 -19.14 6.75
C GLY A 154 -16.50 -18.88 6.53
N MET A 155 -15.90 -18.13 7.45
CA MET A 155 -14.47 -17.88 7.49
C MET A 155 -13.83 -18.72 8.59
N PHE A 156 -12.80 -19.44 8.24
CA PHE A 156 -12.00 -20.27 9.16
C PHE A 156 -10.60 -19.69 9.32
N LEU A 157 -9.97 -20.00 10.44
CA LEU A 157 -8.58 -19.68 10.70
C LEU A 157 -7.75 -20.96 10.68
N ALA A 158 -6.71 -20.98 9.85
CA ALA A 158 -5.66 -21.98 9.89
C ALA A 158 -4.34 -21.34 10.31
N VAL A 159 -3.47 -22.12 10.93
CA VAL A 159 -2.21 -21.66 11.52
C VAL A 159 -1.05 -22.57 11.11
N SER A 160 0.17 -22.01 11.15
CA SER A 160 1.38 -22.73 10.77
C SER A 160 2.62 -22.14 11.45
N ALA A 161 3.61 -22.99 11.70
CA ALA A 161 4.94 -22.57 12.15
C ALA A 161 5.86 -22.12 11.01
N ASP A 162 5.70 -22.70 9.81
CA ASP A 162 6.59 -22.48 8.66
C ASP A 162 5.94 -21.70 7.51
N GLY A 163 4.63 -21.45 7.60
CA GLY A 163 3.85 -20.78 6.58
C GLY A 163 3.62 -21.62 5.31
N LEU A 164 3.96 -22.90 5.33
CA LEU A 164 3.80 -23.80 4.19
C LEU A 164 2.90 -24.99 4.51
N LYS A 165 2.88 -25.43 5.77
CA LYS A 165 2.03 -26.53 6.27
C LYS A 165 1.06 -25.97 7.31
N PHE A 166 -0.18 -25.89 6.96
CA PHE A 166 -1.22 -25.34 7.82
C PHE A 166 -2.08 -26.43 8.45
N ARG A 167 -2.59 -26.12 9.63
CA ARG A 167 -3.65 -26.89 10.31
C ARG A 167 -4.81 -25.97 10.65
N LEU A 168 -6.01 -26.52 10.72
CA LEU A 168 -7.20 -25.78 11.13
C LEU A 168 -7.09 -25.41 12.61
N LYS A 169 -7.35 -24.15 12.95
CA LYS A 169 -7.33 -23.65 14.34
C LYS A 169 -8.74 -23.49 14.88
N THR A 170 -9.60 -22.76 14.17
CA THR A 170 -10.96 -22.45 14.60
C THR A 170 -11.84 -22.01 13.43
N GLY A 171 -13.15 -22.06 13.63
CA GLY A 171 -14.17 -21.57 12.71
C GLY A 171 -15.41 -22.47 12.67
N PRO A 172 -16.48 -22.03 12.00
CA PRO A 172 -16.55 -20.74 11.31
C PRO A 172 -16.60 -19.56 12.29
N MET A 173 -15.85 -18.51 11.99
CA MET A 173 -15.84 -17.27 12.76
C MET A 173 -17.15 -16.49 12.52
N PRO A 174 -17.75 -15.86 13.55
CA PRO A 174 -19.01 -15.13 13.42
C PRO A 174 -18.78 -13.72 12.82
N ILE A 175 -18.25 -13.67 11.60
CA ILE A 175 -17.97 -12.43 10.87
C ILE A 175 -18.79 -12.37 9.59
N GLU A 176 -19.34 -11.19 9.29
CA GLU A 176 -20.02 -10.94 8.02
C GLU A 176 -19.01 -10.66 6.92
N SER A 177 -19.08 -11.41 5.83
CA SER A 177 -18.19 -11.24 4.69
C SER A 177 -18.81 -11.77 3.40
N GLN A 178 -18.40 -11.17 2.28
CA GLN A 178 -18.44 -11.80 0.97
C GLN A 178 -17.07 -12.43 0.70
N TYR A 179 -16.94 -13.69 1.00
CA TYR A 179 -15.67 -14.40 1.16
C TYR A 179 -14.86 -14.60 -0.12
N ASP A 180 -15.34 -14.19 -1.29
CA ASP A 180 -14.73 -14.43 -2.60
C ASP A 180 -13.68 -13.38 -3.04
N THR A 181 -13.03 -12.75 -2.08
CA THR A 181 -11.92 -11.81 -2.28
C THR A 181 -10.91 -11.97 -1.17
N GLN A 182 -9.72 -11.35 -1.31
CA GLN A 182 -8.76 -11.32 -0.22
C GLN A 182 -9.34 -10.59 0.99
N ASN A 183 -9.37 -11.31 2.11
CA ASN A 183 -9.68 -10.76 3.41
C ASN A 183 -8.36 -10.54 4.15
N ILE A 184 -8.19 -9.43 4.81
CA ILE A 184 -6.93 -9.01 5.43
C ILE A 184 -6.99 -9.28 6.92
N LEU A 185 -5.87 -9.75 7.48
CA LEU A 185 -5.68 -9.97 8.91
C LEU A 185 -4.30 -9.46 9.33
N PHE A 186 -4.23 -8.70 10.41
CA PHE A 186 -2.97 -8.40 11.09
C PHE A 186 -3.19 -8.09 12.58
N TRP A 187 -2.15 -8.27 13.38
CA TRP A 187 -2.09 -7.79 14.75
C TRP A 187 -1.84 -6.28 14.78
N ASP A 188 -2.63 -5.57 15.55
CA ASP A 188 -2.47 -4.14 15.78
C ASP A 188 -1.94 -3.88 17.19
N PRO A 189 -0.63 -3.61 17.38
CA PRO A 189 -0.06 -3.39 18.68
C PRO A 189 -0.56 -2.11 19.37
N ARG A 190 -1.14 -1.17 18.61
CA ARG A 190 -1.67 0.09 19.15
C ARG A 190 -2.92 -0.12 20.00
N ILE A 191 -3.68 -1.17 19.72
CA ILE A 191 -4.92 -1.50 20.42
C ILE A 191 -4.89 -2.88 21.08
N GLY A 192 -3.81 -3.67 20.89
CA GLY A 192 -3.67 -5.01 21.44
C GLY A 192 -4.71 -6.00 20.90
N LYS A 193 -5.08 -5.88 19.60
CA LYS A 193 -6.10 -6.73 18.97
C LYS A 193 -5.74 -7.06 17.53
N TYR A 194 -6.30 -8.15 17.02
CA TYR A 194 -6.30 -8.45 15.60
C TYR A 194 -7.34 -7.61 14.89
N ARG A 195 -6.98 -7.06 13.74
CA ARG A 195 -7.90 -6.45 12.79
C ARG A 195 -8.13 -7.39 11.63
N ILE A 196 -9.41 -7.57 11.27
CA ILE A 196 -9.81 -8.29 10.07
C ILE A 196 -10.63 -7.36 9.20
N TYR A 197 -10.20 -7.19 7.93
CA TYR A 197 -10.95 -6.43 6.94
C TYR A 197 -11.53 -7.37 5.90
N THR A 198 -12.86 -7.33 5.77
CA THR A 198 -13.62 -8.19 4.88
C THR A 198 -14.41 -7.36 3.88
N ARG A 199 -14.72 -7.95 2.73
CA ARG A 199 -15.64 -7.32 1.79
C ARG A 199 -17.07 -7.55 2.22
N ILE A 200 -17.88 -6.50 2.11
CA ILE A 200 -19.32 -6.55 2.29
C ILE A 200 -20.04 -5.98 1.05
N ARG A 201 -21.36 -6.11 1.04
CA ARG A 201 -22.22 -5.48 0.06
C ARG A 201 -23.40 -4.80 0.74
N ARG A 202 -23.55 -3.50 0.53
CA ARG A 202 -24.69 -2.72 1.01
C ARG A 202 -25.37 -2.05 -0.19
N PHE A 203 -26.66 -2.25 -0.30
CA PHE A 203 -27.48 -1.68 -1.39
C PHE A 203 -26.88 -1.91 -2.80
N GLY A 204 -26.30 -3.09 -3.02
CA GLY A 204 -25.65 -3.44 -4.27
C GLY A 204 -24.21 -2.95 -4.45
N ILE A 205 -23.72 -2.08 -3.56
CA ILE A 205 -22.37 -1.50 -3.61
C ILE A 205 -21.42 -2.33 -2.75
N ARG A 206 -20.24 -2.62 -3.28
CA ARG A 206 -19.16 -3.29 -2.54
C ARG A 206 -18.46 -2.30 -1.64
N GLY A 207 -18.32 -2.65 -0.38
CA GLY A 207 -17.61 -1.90 0.66
C GLY A 207 -16.70 -2.82 1.47
N ILE A 208 -16.11 -2.26 2.49
CA ILE A 208 -15.17 -2.93 3.38
C ILE A 208 -15.71 -2.85 4.80
N ARG A 209 -15.64 -3.94 5.55
CA ARG A 209 -15.98 -4.00 6.97
C ARG A 209 -14.78 -4.42 7.80
N MET A 210 -14.59 -3.73 8.89
CA MET A 210 -13.59 -4.05 9.91
C MET A 210 -14.21 -4.87 11.04
N HIS A 211 -13.46 -5.85 11.54
CA HIS A 211 -13.75 -6.61 12.74
C HIS A 211 -12.53 -6.59 13.65
N LEU A 212 -12.75 -6.57 14.97
CA LEU A 212 -11.69 -6.66 15.98
C LEU A 212 -11.90 -7.94 16.82
N THR A 213 -10.80 -8.60 17.14
CA THR A 213 -10.79 -9.79 18.01
C THR A 213 -9.47 -9.93 18.75
N GLU A 214 -9.51 -10.58 19.91
CA GLU A 214 -8.30 -10.99 20.64
C GLU A 214 -8.05 -12.49 20.49
N ASP A 215 -9.11 -13.27 20.26
CA ASP A 215 -9.13 -14.74 20.39
C ASP A 215 -9.70 -15.49 19.18
N PHE A 216 -10.11 -14.77 18.12
CA PHE A 216 -10.81 -15.32 16.94
C PHE A 216 -12.13 -16.03 17.23
N LYS A 217 -12.69 -15.88 18.42
CA LYS A 217 -13.98 -16.42 18.85
C LYS A 217 -14.97 -15.29 19.12
N THR A 218 -14.51 -14.25 19.82
CA THR A 218 -15.29 -13.07 20.16
C THR A 218 -14.87 -11.90 19.27
N PHE A 219 -15.85 -11.27 18.64
CA PHE A 219 -15.63 -10.14 17.74
C PHE A 219 -16.35 -8.91 18.25
N THR A 220 -15.65 -7.79 18.26
CA THR A 220 -16.17 -6.49 18.67
C THR A 220 -16.02 -5.47 17.55
N ASN A 221 -16.78 -4.38 17.64
CA ASN A 221 -16.67 -3.23 16.73
C ASN A 221 -16.75 -3.60 15.23
N ALA A 222 -17.63 -4.53 14.87
CA ALA A 222 -17.88 -4.81 13.47
C ALA A 222 -18.54 -3.59 12.81
N SER A 223 -17.80 -2.90 11.96
CA SER A 223 -18.24 -1.65 11.33
C SER A 223 -17.80 -1.54 9.90
N ASP A 224 -18.70 -1.01 9.08
CA ASP A 224 -18.37 -0.65 7.70
C ASP A 224 -17.42 0.56 7.74
N LEU A 225 -16.41 0.56 6.87
CA LEU A 225 -15.50 1.70 6.76
C LEU A 225 -16.26 2.94 6.29
N THR A 226 -15.83 4.09 6.78
CA THR A 226 -16.34 5.40 6.37
C THR A 226 -15.21 6.25 5.77
N PHE A 227 -15.58 7.22 4.97
CA PHE A 227 -14.64 8.10 4.27
C PHE A 227 -14.97 9.56 4.62
N ARG A 228 -13.93 10.36 4.98
CA ARG A 228 -14.13 11.75 5.38
C ARG A 228 -14.66 12.61 4.25
N ASN A 229 -14.10 12.45 3.07
CA ASN A 229 -14.41 13.24 1.88
C ASN A 229 -14.95 12.32 0.78
N ASP A 230 -16.13 11.72 1.02
CA ASP A 230 -16.73 10.79 0.07
C ASP A 230 -17.54 11.55 -1.00
N LEU A 231 -16.83 12.07 -2.01
CA LEU A 231 -17.45 12.71 -3.17
C LEU A 231 -18.19 11.69 -4.05
N PHE A 232 -17.81 10.43 -3.99
CA PHE A 232 -18.35 9.35 -4.81
C PHE A 232 -18.79 8.15 -3.96
N PRO A 233 -19.88 8.25 -3.19
CA PRO A 233 -20.31 7.21 -2.23
C PRO A 233 -20.73 5.89 -2.90
N ARG A 234 -20.89 5.87 -4.22
CA ARG A 234 -21.16 4.65 -5.00
C ARG A 234 -19.91 3.96 -5.55
N THR A 235 -18.72 4.43 -5.19
CA THR A 235 -17.48 3.76 -5.57
C THR A 235 -17.45 2.34 -5.00
N GLN A 236 -17.32 1.36 -5.87
CA GLN A 236 -17.28 -0.03 -5.48
C GLN A 236 -15.85 -0.47 -5.17
N LEU A 237 -15.58 -0.83 -3.92
CA LEU A 237 -14.27 -1.28 -3.45
C LEU A 237 -14.24 -2.81 -3.47
N TYR A 238 -13.53 -3.39 -4.45
CA TYR A 238 -13.53 -4.83 -4.68
C TYR A 238 -12.57 -5.58 -3.74
N THR A 239 -11.37 -5.06 -3.57
CA THR A 239 -10.35 -5.52 -2.60
C THR A 239 -10.10 -4.43 -1.57
N ASN A 240 -9.15 -4.62 -0.67
CA ASN A 240 -8.80 -3.56 0.29
C ASN A 240 -7.29 -3.42 0.54
N ALA A 241 -6.51 -4.51 0.61
CA ALA A 241 -5.07 -4.53 0.90
C ALA A 241 -4.65 -3.56 2.02
N ILE A 242 -5.49 -3.44 3.07
CA ILE A 242 -5.25 -2.53 4.20
C ILE A 242 -4.15 -3.10 5.09
N GLN A 243 -3.16 -2.26 5.43
CA GLN A 243 -2.00 -2.65 6.20
C GLN A 243 -1.45 -1.48 7.03
N PRO A 244 -0.77 -1.75 8.17
CA PRO A 244 -0.01 -0.73 8.87
C PRO A 244 1.12 -0.20 7.98
N TYR A 245 1.40 1.11 8.07
CA TYR A 245 2.53 1.69 7.36
C TYR A 245 3.77 1.71 8.28
N PHE A 246 4.75 0.89 7.97
CA PHE A 246 5.90 0.65 8.85
C PHE A 246 6.80 1.87 9.09
N ARG A 247 6.75 2.89 8.22
CA ARG A 247 7.53 4.12 8.38
C ARG A 247 6.81 5.20 9.21
N ALA A 248 5.49 5.06 9.38
CA ALA A 248 4.68 5.97 10.18
C ALA A 248 3.61 5.18 10.95
N GLU A 249 3.94 4.77 12.17
CA GLU A 249 3.19 3.81 12.99
C GLU A 249 1.72 4.18 13.23
N LYS A 250 1.39 5.46 13.10
CA LYS A 250 0.01 5.96 13.29
C LYS A 250 -0.85 5.83 12.03
N TYR A 251 -0.32 5.35 10.91
CA TYR A 251 -1.06 5.26 9.66
C TYR A 251 -1.33 3.82 9.25
N TYR A 252 -2.52 3.62 8.72
CA TYR A 252 -2.91 2.46 7.93
C TYR A 252 -3.13 2.91 6.50
N PHE A 253 -2.58 2.17 5.56
CA PHE A 253 -2.78 2.38 4.14
C PHE A 253 -3.62 1.27 3.55
N GLY A 254 -4.48 1.61 2.61
CA GLY A 254 -5.28 0.66 1.86
C GLY A 254 -5.17 0.92 0.36
N PHE A 255 -5.22 -0.17 -0.39
CA PHE A 255 -5.14 -0.15 -1.86
C PHE A 255 -6.30 -0.94 -2.46
N PRO A 256 -7.54 -0.42 -2.31
CA PRO A 256 -8.69 -1.12 -2.86
C PRO A 256 -8.70 -1.06 -4.39
N ALA A 257 -8.98 -2.20 -5.02
CA ALA A 257 -9.32 -2.20 -6.42
C ALA A 257 -10.72 -1.58 -6.59
N ARG A 258 -10.81 -0.54 -7.41
CA ARG A 258 -12.07 0.08 -7.80
C ARG A 258 -12.69 -0.73 -8.94
N TYR A 259 -13.91 -1.20 -8.73
CA TYR A 259 -14.68 -1.94 -9.71
C TYR A 259 -15.55 -0.98 -10.52
N CYS A 260 -15.17 -0.74 -11.76
CA CYS A 260 -15.85 0.18 -12.68
C CYS A 260 -16.66 -0.62 -13.69
N ASP A 261 -17.99 -0.64 -13.51
CA ASP A 261 -18.90 -1.22 -14.49
C ASP A 261 -19.47 -0.09 -15.34
N HIS A 262 -19.06 -0.06 -16.59
CA HIS A 262 -19.49 0.99 -17.52
C HIS A 262 -20.93 0.79 -17.99
N GLY A 263 -21.52 -0.41 -17.77
CA GLY A 263 -22.93 -0.68 -18.03
C GLY A 263 -23.35 -0.44 -19.49
N GLN A 264 -22.38 -0.47 -20.41
CA GLN A 264 -22.59 -0.13 -21.80
C GLN A 264 -23.41 -1.18 -22.52
N LYS A 265 -24.16 -0.76 -23.50
CA LYS A 265 -24.87 -1.66 -24.40
C LYS A 265 -23.90 -2.20 -25.45
N TRP A 266 -24.20 -3.38 -25.96
CA TRP A 266 -23.38 -4.05 -26.96
C TRP A 266 -23.23 -3.26 -28.27
N ASP A 267 -24.22 -2.45 -28.61
CA ASP A 267 -24.24 -1.59 -29.79
C ASP A 267 -23.30 -0.36 -29.68
N GLU A 268 -22.79 -0.09 -28.49
CA GLU A 268 -21.83 0.98 -28.21
C GLU A 268 -20.36 0.46 -28.25
N SER A 269 -20.09 -0.59 -28.99
CA SER A 269 -18.81 -1.30 -29.01
C SER A 269 -17.60 -0.43 -29.35
N ALA A 270 -17.81 0.67 -30.08
CA ALA A 270 -16.74 1.65 -30.40
C ALA A 270 -16.13 2.33 -29.16
N LEU A 271 -16.81 2.27 -28.02
CA LEU A 271 -16.35 2.84 -26.74
C LEU A 271 -15.56 1.82 -25.89
N TYR A 272 -15.47 0.58 -26.33
CA TYR A 272 -14.77 -0.45 -25.59
C TYR A 272 -13.26 -0.43 -25.89
N PRO A 273 -12.44 -0.78 -24.90
CA PRO A 273 -11.01 -0.98 -25.12
C PRO A 273 -10.71 -2.11 -26.14
N PRO A 274 -9.50 -2.17 -26.69
CA PRO A 274 -9.09 -3.26 -27.60
C PRO A 274 -9.33 -4.66 -27.01
N GLY A 275 -9.66 -5.62 -27.84
CA GLY A 275 -9.95 -7.00 -27.43
C GLY A 275 -11.38 -7.22 -26.91
N VAL A 276 -12.27 -6.25 -27.10
CA VAL A 276 -13.66 -6.34 -26.66
C VAL A 276 -14.39 -7.54 -27.24
N GLU A 277 -14.11 -7.93 -28.49
CA GLU A 277 -14.75 -9.08 -29.13
C GLU A 277 -14.57 -10.37 -28.33
N ARG A 278 -13.37 -10.59 -27.78
CA ARG A 278 -13.12 -11.71 -26.86
C ARG A 278 -13.89 -11.60 -25.58
N ARG A 279 -14.00 -10.41 -25.02
CA ARG A 279 -14.75 -10.15 -23.80
C ARG A 279 -16.24 -10.39 -24.01
N VAL A 280 -16.77 -9.98 -25.16
CA VAL A 280 -18.14 -10.28 -25.56
C VAL A 280 -18.35 -11.78 -25.67
N PHE A 281 -17.44 -12.48 -26.34
CA PHE A 281 -17.48 -13.93 -26.45
C PHE A 281 -17.51 -14.59 -25.07
N TRP A 282 -16.60 -14.22 -24.17
CA TRP A 282 -16.57 -14.76 -22.82
C TRP A 282 -17.80 -14.40 -21.98
N ALA A 283 -18.29 -13.17 -22.11
CA ALA A 283 -19.49 -12.75 -21.41
C ALA A 283 -20.72 -13.58 -21.83
N ASN A 284 -20.82 -13.91 -23.10
CA ASN A 284 -21.89 -14.75 -23.64
C ASN A 284 -21.73 -16.22 -23.21
N ASP A 285 -20.53 -16.79 -23.34
CA ASP A 285 -20.24 -18.18 -22.99
C ASP A 285 -20.48 -18.45 -21.49
N PHE A 286 -20.03 -17.50 -20.64
CA PHE A 286 -20.19 -17.61 -19.19
C PHE A 286 -21.46 -16.97 -18.65
N LYS A 287 -22.29 -16.37 -19.50
CA LYS A 287 -23.48 -15.58 -19.08
C LYS A 287 -23.14 -14.52 -18.02
N LYS A 288 -21.97 -13.90 -18.14
CA LYS A 288 -21.45 -12.90 -17.21
C LYS A 288 -21.01 -11.64 -17.95
N ILE A 289 -21.95 -10.78 -18.23
CA ILE A 289 -21.74 -9.52 -18.96
C ILE A 289 -20.59 -8.67 -18.39
N ARG A 290 -20.35 -8.74 -17.08
CA ARG A 290 -19.27 -8.01 -16.41
C ARG A 290 -17.87 -8.28 -17.00
N LEU A 291 -17.65 -9.41 -17.65
CA LEU A 291 -16.37 -9.72 -18.29
C LEU A 291 -16.10 -8.85 -19.50
N ALA A 292 -17.14 -8.27 -20.09
CA ALA A 292 -17.02 -7.33 -21.20
C ALA A 292 -17.06 -5.86 -20.76
N THR A 293 -17.87 -5.54 -19.72
CA THR A 293 -18.20 -4.15 -19.37
C THR A 293 -17.40 -3.60 -18.20
N VAL A 294 -16.68 -4.44 -17.47
CA VAL A 294 -15.96 -4.04 -16.26
C VAL A 294 -14.47 -3.90 -16.50
N ALA A 295 -13.92 -2.80 -16.03
CA ALA A 295 -12.49 -2.62 -15.82
C ALA A 295 -12.20 -2.34 -14.34
N THR A 296 -10.98 -2.62 -13.91
CA THR A 296 -10.52 -2.31 -12.55
C THR A 296 -9.25 -1.47 -12.58
N ASP A 297 -9.13 -0.59 -11.62
CA ASP A 297 -7.92 0.15 -11.27
C ASP A 297 -7.73 0.12 -9.75
N SER A 298 -6.62 0.62 -9.23
CA SER A 298 -6.43 0.70 -7.78
C SER A 298 -6.52 2.14 -7.29
N LEU A 299 -7.15 2.32 -6.14
CA LEU A 299 -7.15 3.57 -5.37
C LEU A 299 -6.11 3.52 -4.26
N PHE A 300 -5.83 4.67 -3.68
CA PHE A 300 -5.09 4.84 -2.44
C PHE A 300 -5.98 5.44 -1.36
N MET A 301 -5.86 4.93 -0.14
CA MET A 301 -6.53 5.50 1.02
C MET A 301 -5.67 5.36 2.27
N SER A 302 -5.79 6.32 3.19
CA SER A 302 -5.07 6.33 4.46
C SER A 302 -6.01 6.53 5.64
N SER A 303 -5.61 6.07 6.81
CA SER A 303 -6.36 6.23 8.05
C SER A 303 -5.42 6.26 9.25
N ARG A 304 -5.80 6.99 10.31
CA ARG A 304 -5.07 6.98 11.60
C ARG A 304 -5.68 6.02 12.62
N ASP A 305 -6.93 5.65 12.47
CA ASP A 305 -7.65 4.76 13.38
C ASP A 305 -7.99 3.39 12.77
N GLY A 306 -7.82 3.24 11.46
CA GLY A 306 -8.14 2.04 10.68
C GLY A 306 -9.62 1.86 10.40
N TRP A 307 -10.44 2.87 10.67
CA TRP A 307 -11.88 2.86 10.47
C TRP A 307 -12.38 3.97 9.55
N VAL A 308 -11.98 5.21 9.85
CA VAL A 308 -12.28 6.39 9.01
C VAL A 308 -11.11 6.63 8.08
N PHE A 309 -11.33 6.57 6.79
CA PHE A 309 -10.29 6.72 5.79
C PHE A 309 -10.43 8.03 5.01
N ASP A 310 -9.28 8.60 4.65
CA ASP A 310 -9.15 9.59 3.60
C ASP A 310 -8.83 8.85 2.31
N ARG A 311 -9.80 8.81 1.38
CA ARG A 311 -9.65 8.11 0.12
C ARG A 311 -9.34 9.11 -0.99
N GLN A 312 -8.30 8.83 -1.77
CA GLN A 312 -8.07 9.55 -3.01
C GLN A 312 -9.08 9.06 -4.06
N ASP A 313 -9.79 9.99 -4.69
CA ASP A 313 -10.78 9.66 -5.71
C ASP A 313 -10.16 9.40 -7.07
N GLU A 314 -8.95 9.91 -7.29
CA GLU A 314 -8.15 9.60 -8.47
C GLU A 314 -7.53 8.21 -8.37
N SER A 315 -7.36 7.56 -9.53
CA SER A 315 -6.73 6.26 -9.61
C SER A 315 -5.26 6.34 -9.21
N PHE A 316 -4.85 5.57 -8.21
CA PHE A 316 -3.46 5.41 -7.80
C PHE A 316 -2.65 4.59 -8.81
N LEU A 317 -3.23 3.49 -9.31
CA LEU A 317 -2.65 2.67 -10.37
C LEU A 317 -3.64 2.55 -11.52
N ARG A 318 -3.40 3.31 -12.58
CA ARG A 318 -4.21 3.30 -13.82
C ARG A 318 -3.88 2.08 -14.68
N PRO A 319 -4.84 1.59 -15.51
CA PRO A 319 -4.59 0.47 -16.42
C PRO A 319 -3.47 0.72 -17.45
N GLY A 320 -3.15 1.97 -17.74
CA GLY A 320 -2.16 2.35 -18.76
C GLY A 320 -2.74 2.34 -20.18
N PRO A 321 -1.88 2.38 -21.22
CA PRO A 321 -2.32 2.32 -22.60
C PRO A 321 -3.13 1.06 -22.89
N CYS A 322 -4.15 1.19 -23.72
CA CYS A 322 -4.96 0.04 -24.12
C CYS A 322 -4.12 -0.95 -24.92
N THR A 323 -3.99 -2.16 -24.40
CA THR A 323 -3.35 -3.29 -25.07
C THR A 323 -4.26 -4.49 -25.01
N GLU A 324 -3.93 -5.52 -25.79
CA GLU A 324 -4.61 -6.80 -25.70
C GLU A 324 -4.38 -7.41 -24.30
N GLY A 325 -5.44 -7.61 -23.53
CA GLY A 325 -5.39 -8.26 -22.21
C GLY A 325 -5.41 -7.33 -21.02
N ASN A 326 -5.25 -6.01 -21.18
CA ASN A 326 -5.51 -5.07 -20.11
C ASN A 326 -6.91 -4.39 -20.21
N TRP A 327 -7.22 -3.46 -19.34
CA TRP A 327 -8.55 -2.84 -19.24
C TRP A 327 -9.67 -3.85 -18.98
N ILE A 328 -9.37 -4.85 -18.20
CA ILE A 328 -10.27 -5.97 -17.89
C ILE A 328 -10.54 -6.03 -16.39
N TYR A 329 -11.64 -6.67 -16.03
CA TYR A 329 -11.94 -7.07 -14.68
C TYR A 329 -10.80 -7.92 -14.08
N GLY A 330 -10.34 -7.55 -12.89
CA GLY A 330 -9.34 -8.30 -12.14
C GLY A 330 -7.90 -7.79 -12.27
N ASP A 331 -7.63 -6.92 -13.24
CA ASP A 331 -6.33 -6.26 -13.37
C ASP A 331 -6.08 -5.26 -12.24
N HIS A 332 -4.80 -5.04 -11.92
CA HIS A 332 -4.35 -4.03 -10.99
C HIS A 332 -4.80 -4.26 -9.55
N TYR A 333 -5.07 -5.52 -9.17
CA TYR A 333 -5.21 -5.88 -7.76
C TYR A 333 -3.84 -5.80 -7.10
N LEU A 334 -3.67 -4.80 -6.22
CA LEU A 334 -2.46 -4.66 -5.43
C LEU A 334 -2.47 -5.67 -4.27
N PHE A 335 -1.31 -6.28 -4.04
CA PHE A 335 -1.11 -7.25 -2.98
C PHE A 335 -1.04 -6.57 -1.62
N TYR A 336 -1.38 -7.30 -0.58
CA TYR A 336 -0.98 -6.94 0.76
C TYR A 336 0.55 -7.09 0.90
N GLY A 337 1.22 -6.10 1.48
CA GLY A 337 2.66 -6.09 1.71
C GLY A 337 3.39 -5.08 0.80
N MET A 338 3.87 -4.01 1.42
CA MET A 338 4.82 -3.07 0.84
C MET A 338 6.18 -3.34 1.44
N ILE A 339 7.20 -3.42 0.61
CA ILE A 339 8.54 -3.77 1.07
C ILE A 339 9.59 -2.77 0.58
N PRO A 340 10.59 -2.43 1.38
CA PRO A 340 11.73 -1.68 0.90
C PRO A 340 12.55 -2.55 -0.05
N THR A 341 12.96 -1.98 -1.17
CA THR A 341 13.84 -2.63 -2.15
C THR A 341 14.89 -1.65 -2.60
N ARG A 342 16.02 -2.17 -3.03
CA ARG A 342 17.06 -1.34 -3.62
C ARG A 342 16.49 -0.50 -4.77
N SER A 343 16.85 0.78 -4.78
CA SER A 343 16.44 1.69 -5.84
C SER A 343 16.91 1.21 -7.21
N ARG A 344 16.03 1.29 -8.19
CA ARG A 344 16.34 1.04 -9.61
C ARG A 344 17.30 2.08 -10.20
N LEU A 345 17.44 3.25 -9.57
CA LEU A 345 18.38 4.29 -9.99
C LEU A 345 19.84 3.89 -9.72
N GLY A 346 20.09 2.96 -8.79
CA GLY A 346 21.45 2.55 -8.42
C GLY A 346 22.24 3.68 -7.75
N PHE A 347 23.58 3.59 -7.81
CA PHE A 347 24.53 4.65 -7.39
C PHE A 347 24.33 5.15 -5.93
N GLY A 348 23.88 4.29 -5.02
CA GLY A 348 23.65 4.67 -3.63
C GLY A 348 22.37 5.49 -3.40
N ALA A 349 21.49 5.56 -4.39
CA ALA A 349 20.16 6.12 -4.19
C ALA A 349 19.42 5.38 -3.07
N PRO A 350 18.65 6.08 -2.23
CA PRO A 350 17.93 5.44 -1.13
C PRO A 350 16.92 4.42 -1.64
N ASP A 351 16.67 3.39 -0.83
CA ASP A 351 15.67 2.37 -1.14
C ASP A 351 14.31 2.97 -1.45
N GLU A 352 13.62 2.36 -2.39
CA GLU A 352 12.23 2.66 -2.76
C GLU A 352 11.26 1.66 -2.13
N LEU A 353 9.97 1.96 -2.13
CA LEU A 353 8.92 1.03 -1.75
C LEU A 353 8.48 0.25 -2.98
N SER A 354 8.55 -1.07 -2.88
CA SER A 354 7.96 -1.97 -3.87
C SER A 354 6.61 -2.49 -3.42
N MET A 355 5.68 -2.45 -4.35
CA MET A 355 4.38 -3.10 -4.30
C MET A 355 4.26 -4.05 -5.50
N TYR A 356 3.32 -4.97 -5.43
CA TYR A 356 3.12 -5.96 -6.47
C TYR A 356 1.65 -6.01 -6.85
N GLY A 357 1.39 -6.26 -8.11
CA GLY A 357 0.03 -6.34 -8.62
C GLY A 357 -0.09 -7.28 -9.80
N VAL A 358 -1.33 -7.62 -10.13
CA VAL A 358 -1.66 -8.49 -11.25
C VAL A 358 -1.87 -7.66 -12.50
N GLU A 359 -1.28 -8.07 -13.59
CA GLU A 359 -1.57 -7.58 -14.94
C GLU A 359 -2.03 -8.72 -15.83
N ASN A 360 -2.93 -8.43 -16.77
CA ASN A 360 -3.54 -9.38 -17.68
C ASN A 360 -4.26 -10.54 -16.96
N TYR A 361 -5.06 -10.22 -15.96
CA TYR A 361 -5.71 -11.15 -15.02
C TYR A 361 -6.33 -12.39 -15.66
N ILE A 362 -7.00 -12.25 -16.77
CA ILE A 362 -7.57 -13.36 -17.54
C ILE A 362 -6.72 -13.65 -18.79
N GLY A 363 -5.90 -12.70 -19.22
CA GLY A 363 -5.03 -12.79 -20.35
C GLY A 363 -5.71 -13.13 -21.67
N ASP A 364 -4.91 -13.30 -22.72
CA ASP A 364 -5.36 -13.90 -23.96
C ASP A 364 -5.45 -15.43 -23.79
N GLN A 365 -6.65 -15.95 -23.59
CA GLN A 365 -6.89 -17.37 -23.32
C GLN A 365 -6.07 -17.89 -22.10
N GLY A 366 -5.81 -17.00 -21.12
CA GLY A 366 -4.99 -17.29 -19.96
C GLY A 366 -3.49 -17.23 -20.19
N LYS A 367 -3.06 -16.66 -21.28
CA LYS A 367 -1.66 -16.35 -21.54
C LYS A 367 -1.33 -14.93 -21.07
N ASN A 368 -0.05 -14.71 -20.76
CA ASN A 368 0.49 -13.40 -20.37
C ASN A 368 -0.01 -12.84 -19.01
N VAL A 369 -0.68 -13.64 -18.18
CA VAL A 369 -0.89 -13.26 -16.77
C VAL A 369 0.46 -13.10 -16.09
N ARG A 370 0.65 -11.98 -15.39
CA ARG A 370 1.93 -11.70 -14.75
C ARG A 370 1.76 -10.92 -13.45
N PHE A 371 2.75 -11.05 -12.60
CA PHE A 371 2.95 -10.17 -11.45
C PHE A 371 3.93 -9.07 -11.82
N ARG A 372 3.50 -7.85 -11.62
CA ARG A 372 4.28 -6.64 -11.87
C ARG A 372 4.80 -6.09 -10.55
N ARG A 373 6.11 -5.80 -10.47
CA ARG A 373 6.63 -4.93 -9.43
C ARG A 373 6.33 -3.47 -9.79
N LEU A 374 5.94 -2.74 -8.78
CA LEU A 374 5.61 -1.33 -8.84
C LEU A 374 6.45 -0.61 -7.80
N ALA A 375 7.11 0.46 -8.15
CA ALA A 375 7.96 1.19 -7.22
C ALA A 375 7.47 2.61 -7.01
N ILE A 376 7.59 3.08 -5.78
CA ILE A 376 7.28 4.45 -5.39
C ILE A 376 8.31 4.91 -4.34
N ARG A 377 8.56 6.21 -4.29
CA ARG A 377 9.35 6.83 -3.24
C ARG A 377 8.82 6.44 -1.86
N GLN A 378 9.69 6.21 -0.89
CA GLN A 378 9.28 6.05 0.50
C GLN A 378 8.52 7.30 0.97
N ASP A 379 7.36 7.13 1.63
CA ASP A 379 6.38 8.17 1.98
C ASP A 379 5.76 8.93 0.77
N GLY A 380 6.09 8.54 -0.44
CA GLY A 380 5.81 9.24 -1.68
C GLY A 380 4.38 9.06 -2.24
N PHE A 381 3.38 8.82 -1.41
CA PHE A 381 2.00 8.60 -1.87
C PHE A 381 1.28 9.92 -2.17
N VAL A 382 1.41 10.89 -1.28
CA VAL A 382 0.87 12.24 -1.43
C VAL A 382 1.90 13.24 -0.92
N SER A 383 2.12 14.32 -1.67
CA SER A 383 2.97 15.43 -1.25
C SER A 383 2.17 16.71 -1.05
N ALA A 384 2.70 17.60 -0.21
CA ALA A 384 2.41 19.01 -0.33
C ALA A 384 3.24 19.55 -1.50
N HIS A 385 2.58 19.83 -2.63
CA HIS A 385 3.21 20.27 -3.86
C HIS A 385 3.29 21.81 -3.93
N PHE A 386 4.49 22.32 -3.94
CA PHE A 386 4.79 23.74 -4.11
C PHE A 386 5.01 24.04 -5.59
N PRO A 387 4.10 24.76 -6.26
CA PRO A 387 4.29 25.11 -7.66
C PRO A 387 5.44 26.12 -7.86
N ALA A 388 5.84 26.33 -9.11
CA ALA A 388 6.93 27.25 -9.45
C ALA A 388 6.71 28.71 -8.96
N ARG A 389 5.45 29.14 -8.83
CA ARG A 389 5.09 30.46 -8.26
C ARG A 389 5.28 30.55 -6.74
N GLY A 390 5.59 29.43 -6.09
CA GLY A 390 5.72 29.34 -4.65
C GLY A 390 4.41 29.07 -3.93
N GLY A 391 4.55 28.70 -2.65
CA GLY A 391 3.42 28.45 -1.77
C GLY A 391 3.86 28.25 -0.31
N GLU A 392 2.89 28.09 0.57
CA GLU A 392 3.10 27.95 2.00
C GLU A 392 2.22 26.84 2.57
N VAL A 393 2.80 26.03 3.48
CA VAL A 393 2.09 25.08 4.34
C VAL A 393 2.31 25.51 5.79
N LEU A 394 1.24 25.65 6.55
CA LEU A 394 1.29 25.86 7.99
C LEU A 394 0.73 24.63 8.72
N THR A 395 1.50 24.09 9.67
CA THR A 395 1.00 22.99 10.50
C THR A 395 0.18 23.50 11.67
N LYS A 396 -0.72 22.65 12.18
CA LYS A 396 -1.26 22.86 13.52
C LYS A 396 -0.15 22.78 14.57
N ALA A 397 -0.42 23.32 15.76
CA ALA A 397 0.52 23.25 16.84
C ALA A 397 0.68 21.82 17.37
N PHE A 398 1.90 21.40 17.61
CA PHE A 398 2.26 20.11 18.22
C PHE A 398 3.42 20.29 19.20
N GLU A 399 3.59 19.33 20.09
CA GLU A 399 4.70 19.34 21.03
C GLU A 399 5.99 18.84 20.35
N MET A 400 7.08 19.57 20.51
CA MET A 400 8.40 19.14 20.07
C MET A 400 8.96 18.15 21.09
N ASP A 401 8.77 16.87 20.87
CA ASP A 401 9.12 15.77 21.76
C ASP A 401 10.49 15.14 21.48
N ASP A 402 11.20 15.66 20.47
CA ASP A 402 12.53 15.21 20.06
C ASP A 402 13.47 16.40 19.78
N ASP A 403 14.71 16.15 19.38
CA ASP A 403 15.78 17.16 19.34
C ASP A 403 16.12 17.64 17.93
N SER A 404 15.45 17.16 16.89
CA SER A 404 15.69 17.54 15.49
C SER A 404 14.48 17.23 14.60
N LEU A 405 14.51 17.70 13.36
CA LEU A 405 13.54 17.39 12.31
C LEU A 405 14.17 16.59 11.18
N SER A 406 13.39 15.74 10.57
CA SER A 406 13.69 15.01 9.33
C SER A 406 12.63 15.32 8.30
N LEU A 407 13.01 15.75 7.10
CA LEU A 407 12.10 16.05 6.00
C LEU A 407 12.35 15.08 4.85
N ASN A 408 11.29 14.52 4.32
CA ASN A 408 11.30 13.83 3.04
C ASN A 408 10.83 14.81 1.97
N LEU A 409 11.76 15.31 1.17
CA LEU A 409 11.57 16.43 0.27
C LEU A 409 12.33 16.22 -1.04
N ALA A 410 11.74 16.63 -2.15
CA ALA A 410 12.40 16.75 -3.45
C ALA A 410 12.13 18.13 -4.05
N THR A 411 13.16 18.72 -4.66
CA THR A 411 13.04 19.98 -5.42
C THR A 411 13.56 19.78 -6.83
N SER A 412 13.21 20.70 -7.74
CA SER A 412 13.99 20.84 -8.97
C SER A 412 15.34 21.49 -8.69
N ALA A 413 16.21 21.59 -9.69
CA ALA A 413 17.49 22.29 -9.57
C ALA A 413 17.31 23.80 -9.28
N TRP A 414 16.18 24.38 -9.67
CA TRP A 414 15.81 25.78 -9.39
C TRP A 414 14.92 25.91 -8.15
N GLY A 415 14.27 24.82 -7.74
CA GLY A 415 13.36 24.78 -6.61
C GLY A 415 14.08 24.93 -5.27
N CYS A 416 13.34 25.31 -4.26
CA CYS A 416 13.84 25.34 -2.89
C CYS A 416 12.69 25.21 -1.89
N CYS A 417 13.05 24.88 -0.65
CA CYS A 417 12.15 24.89 0.49
C CYS A 417 12.84 25.54 1.69
N SER A 418 12.05 26.21 2.53
CA SER A 418 12.48 26.73 3.83
C SER A 418 11.50 26.28 4.92
N VAL A 419 11.99 26.25 6.16
CA VAL A 419 11.19 25.91 7.35
C VAL A 419 11.39 27.02 8.39
N GLU A 420 10.29 27.61 8.82
CA GLU A 420 10.28 28.52 9.97
C GLU A 420 9.58 27.84 11.14
N ILE A 421 10.15 27.93 12.34
CA ILE A 421 9.52 27.41 13.54
C ILE A 421 8.83 28.57 14.28
N LEU A 422 7.53 28.38 14.50
CA LEU A 422 6.67 29.34 15.18
C LEU A 422 6.27 28.79 16.56
N ASP A 423 5.94 29.67 17.48
CA ASP A 423 5.26 29.29 18.71
C ASP A 423 3.80 28.90 18.46
N GLU A 424 3.09 28.50 19.51
CA GLU A 424 1.68 28.12 19.42
C GLU A 424 0.76 29.27 18.94
N ASN A 425 1.16 30.51 19.10
CA ASN A 425 0.46 31.71 18.67
C ASN A 425 0.79 32.16 17.24
N GLY A 426 1.70 31.44 16.57
CA GLY A 426 2.12 31.72 15.21
C GLY A 426 3.21 32.78 15.08
N GLN A 427 3.92 33.12 16.17
CA GLN A 427 5.04 34.06 16.15
C GLN A 427 6.37 33.31 15.92
N GLY A 428 7.20 33.83 14.99
CA GLY A 428 8.50 33.23 14.66
C GLY A 428 9.44 33.21 15.86
N ILE A 429 9.92 32.03 16.23
CA ILE A 429 10.85 31.86 17.36
C ILE A 429 12.24 32.39 16.94
N PRO A 430 12.85 33.34 17.69
CA PRO A 430 14.19 33.82 17.40
C PRO A 430 15.21 32.67 17.33
N GLY A 431 16.08 32.71 16.33
CA GLY A 431 17.05 31.64 16.05
C GLY A 431 16.53 30.56 15.09
N PHE A 432 15.20 30.51 14.85
CA PHE A 432 14.56 29.50 14.01
C PHE A 432 13.63 30.09 12.94
N ARG A 433 13.82 31.38 12.62
CA ARG A 433 13.05 32.07 11.60
C ARG A 433 13.57 31.71 10.20
N GLU A 434 12.74 31.93 9.19
CA GLU A 434 13.08 31.62 7.79
C GLU A 434 14.41 32.26 7.34
N HIS A 435 14.65 33.54 7.63
CA HIS A 435 15.88 34.25 7.23
C HIS A 435 17.14 33.82 8.02
N GLU A 436 16.94 33.06 9.11
CA GLU A 436 18.01 32.49 9.93
C GLU A 436 18.37 31.06 9.49
N MET A 437 17.62 30.51 8.52
CA MET A 437 17.79 29.17 8.00
C MET A 437 18.63 29.14 6.71
N PHE A 438 19.29 28.00 6.46
CA PHE A 438 19.87 27.70 5.14
C PHE A 438 18.77 27.08 4.25
N PRO A 439 18.46 27.65 3.08
CA PRO A 439 17.48 27.09 2.16
C PRO A 439 17.82 25.65 1.78
N ILE A 440 16.80 24.82 1.67
CA ILE A 440 16.93 23.42 1.25
C ILE A 440 16.67 23.31 -0.24
N TYR A 441 17.56 22.61 -0.96
CA TYR A 441 17.35 22.16 -2.32
C TYR A 441 17.94 20.76 -2.50
N GLY A 442 17.42 20.00 -3.45
CA GLY A 442 17.85 18.64 -3.72
C GLY A 442 16.74 17.61 -3.48
N ASP A 443 17.13 16.35 -3.42
CA ASP A 443 16.23 15.22 -3.22
C ASP A 443 16.76 14.30 -2.12
N SER A 444 16.00 14.17 -1.01
CA SER A 444 16.39 13.33 0.12
C SER A 444 15.18 12.82 0.89
N LEU A 445 15.33 11.62 1.45
CA LEU A 445 14.35 11.04 2.38
C LEU A 445 14.53 11.52 3.84
N ASP A 446 15.66 12.18 4.15
CA ASP A 446 16.05 12.59 5.51
C ASP A 446 16.85 13.88 5.49
N PHE A 447 16.27 14.96 4.96
CA PHE A 447 16.84 16.30 5.11
C PHE A 447 16.75 16.74 6.57
N ARG A 448 17.87 17.28 7.09
CA ARG A 448 17.93 17.91 8.40
C ARG A 448 17.97 19.43 8.20
N PRO A 449 16.84 20.15 8.46
CA PRO A 449 16.84 21.61 8.34
C PRO A 449 17.90 22.22 9.26
N MET A 450 18.65 23.19 8.78
CA MET A 450 19.74 23.82 9.53
C MET A 450 19.53 25.33 9.65
N TRP A 451 19.70 25.85 10.86
CA TRP A 451 19.68 27.28 11.16
C TRP A 451 21.08 27.76 11.51
N LYS A 452 21.39 29.02 11.19
CA LYS A 452 22.73 29.61 11.27
C LYS A 452 23.40 29.45 12.63
N ASN A 453 22.64 29.49 13.72
CA ASN A 453 23.17 29.48 15.08
C ASN A 453 23.11 28.11 15.77
N SER A 454 22.17 27.24 15.37
CA SER A 454 21.92 25.96 16.04
C SER A 454 22.19 24.73 15.17
N GLY A 455 22.49 24.91 13.87
CA GLY A 455 22.53 23.79 12.95
C GLY A 455 21.17 23.09 12.90
N SER A 456 21.16 21.78 12.97
CA SER A 456 19.93 20.95 13.05
C SER A 456 19.52 20.60 14.49
N ASP A 457 20.17 21.17 15.51
CA ASP A 457 19.85 20.95 16.92
C ASP A 457 18.69 21.84 17.36
N LEU A 458 17.58 21.21 17.74
CA LEU A 458 16.35 21.82 18.22
C LEU A 458 16.09 21.50 19.71
N SER A 459 17.08 21.02 20.45
CA SER A 459 16.95 20.64 21.85
C SER A 459 16.40 21.79 22.76
N ALA A 460 16.70 23.03 22.40
CA ALA A 460 16.16 24.21 23.04
C ALA A 460 14.63 24.37 22.90
N LEU A 461 14.00 23.65 21.97
CA LEU A 461 12.56 23.68 21.75
C LEU A 461 11.84 22.48 22.35
N LYS A 462 12.56 21.52 22.92
CA LYS A 462 11.98 20.29 23.47
C LYS A 462 10.95 20.61 24.57
N GLY A 463 9.78 19.92 24.47
CA GLY A 463 8.64 20.13 25.35
C GLY A 463 7.80 21.40 25.05
N ARG A 464 8.19 22.20 24.06
CA ARG A 464 7.41 23.38 23.66
C ARG A 464 6.39 23.02 22.60
N LYS A 465 5.24 23.67 22.62
CA LYS A 465 4.30 23.66 21.50
C LYS A 465 4.78 24.58 20.41
N ILE A 466 4.96 24.03 19.23
CA ILE A 466 5.45 24.74 18.04
C ILE A 466 4.56 24.46 16.85
N ARG A 467 4.70 25.31 15.82
CA ARG A 467 4.16 25.10 14.46
C ARG A 467 5.32 25.14 13.49
N LEU A 468 5.17 24.43 12.37
CA LEU A 468 6.10 24.53 11.26
C LEU A 468 5.42 25.28 10.11
N ARG A 469 6.12 26.28 9.59
CA ARG A 469 5.77 26.98 8.36
C ARG A 469 6.75 26.59 7.27
N PHE A 470 6.28 25.84 6.29
CA PHE A 470 7.08 25.50 5.12
C PHE A 470 6.75 26.47 3.99
N ARG A 471 7.78 27.06 3.39
CA ARG A 471 7.67 27.83 2.15
C ARG A 471 8.53 27.18 1.10
N GLY A 472 7.96 26.98 -0.08
CA GLY A 472 8.67 26.30 -1.15
C GLY A 472 8.25 26.79 -2.53
N ARG A 473 9.04 26.46 -3.51
CA ARG A 473 8.74 26.62 -4.94
C ARG A 473 9.35 25.46 -5.70
N ASP A 474 8.62 24.96 -6.69
CA ASP A 474 9.02 23.84 -7.54
C ASP A 474 9.60 22.67 -6.71
N ALA A 475 8.81 22.24 -5.72
CA ALA A 475 9.19 21.26 -4.70
C ALA A 475 8.00 20.41 -4.26
N ASP A 476 8.29 19.21 -3.77
CA ASP A 476 7.34 18.27 -3.17
C ASP A 476 7.83 17.88 -1.78
N LEU A 477 7.03 18.18 -0.74
CA LEU A 477 7.26 17.73 0.62
C LEU A 477 6.36 16.54 0.92
N TYR A 478 6.95 15.37 1.14
CA TYR A 478 6.22 14.10 1.30
C TYR A 478 5.91 13.77 2.75
N SER A 479 6.86 14.06 3.65
CA SER A 479 6.67 13.85 5.09
C SER A 479 7.65 14.70 5.91
N TYR A 480 7.30 14.88 7.18
CA TYR A 480 8.24 15.37 8.19
C TYR A 480 8.13 14.51 9.47
N ALA A 481 9.21 14.43 10.24
CA ALA A 481 9.26 13.69 11.49
C ALA A 481 10.11 14.41 12.50
N ARG A 482 9.79 14.25 13.78
CA ARG A 482 10.68 14.57 14.88
C ARG A 482 11.60 13.39 15.11
N VAL A 483 12.88 13.67 15.29
CA VAL A 483 13.92 12.64 15.35
C VAL A 483 15.03 13.06 16.30
N PRO A 484 15.80 12.13 16.86
CA PRO A 484 16.97 12.47 17.62
C PRO A 484 17.98 13.31 16.83
N PHE A 485 18.58 14.26 17.49
CA PHE A 485 19.68 15.03 16.91
C PHE A 485 20.85 14.11 16.58
N ARG A 486 21.42 14.30 15.39
CA ARG A 486 22.71 13.74 15.00
C ARG A 486 23.64 14.89 14.69
N LYS A 487 24.87 14.84 15.20
CA LYS A 487 25.89 15.79 14.79
C LYS A 487 26.18 15.58 13.31
N ASP A 488 25.87 16.60 12.52
CA ASP A 488 26.12 16.55 11.08
C ASP A 488 27.63 16.42 10.82
N PRO A 489 28.02 15.65 9.78
CA PRO A 489 29.41 15.64 9.38
C PRO A 489 29.83 17.09 9.02
N VAL A 490 30.96 17.53 9.53
CA VAL A 490 31.52 18.84 9.15
C VAL A 490 31.83 18.78 7.65
N LEU A 491 30.99 19.45 6.86
CA LEU A 491 31.30 19.61 5.44
C LEU A 491 32.55 20.47 5.33
N PRO A 492 33.51 20.09 4.49
CA PRO A 492 34.65 20.93 4.21
C PRO A 492 34.14 22.27 3.67
N VAL A 493 34.62 23.38 4.27
CA VAL A 493 34.29 24.72 3.79
C VAL A 493 34.88 24.83 2.36
N LEU A 494 33.98 24.99 1.37
CA LEU A 494 34.42 25.36 0.04
C LEU A 494 35.01 26.77 0.14
N VAL A 495 36.31 26.85 0.11
CA VAL A 495 36.99 28.15 -0.05
C VAL A 495 36.73 28.57 -1.48
N PRO A 496 36.04 29.69 -1.74
CA PRO A 496 35.90 30.19 -3.11
C PRO A 496 37.31 30.32 -3.68
N GLU A 497 37.58 29.73 -4.85
CA GLU A 497 38.76 30.11 -5.63
C GLU A 497 38.63 31.61 -5.87
N ALA A 498 39.63 32.36 -5.42
CA ALA A 498 39.68 33.77 -5.72
C ALA A 498 39.58 33.91 -7.24
N ASP A 499 38.59 34.63 -7.72
CA ASP A 499 38.44 34.97 -9.14
C ASP A 499 39.79 35.45 -9.64
N LYS A 500 40.45 34.61 -10.42
CA LYS A 500 41.57 35.09 -11.22
C LYS A 500 40.91 35.99 -12.24
N GLU A 501 41.02 37.30 -12.00
CA GLU A 501 40.78 38.29 -13.06
C GLU A 501 41.56 37.86 -14.26
N GLU A 502 40.92 37.34 -15.28
CA GLU A 502 41.45 37.20 -16.60
C GLU A 502 41.66 38.63 -17.14
N SER A 503 42.86 39.14 -16.96
CA SER A 503 43.31 40.33 -17.68
C SER A 503 43.38 39.98 -19.17
N ILE A 504 42.44 40.49 -19.92
CA ILE A 504 42.48 40.59 -21.39
C ILE A 504 43.38 41.76 -21.77
#